data_66f8b8434417021d3f7fadb452273d9b
#
_entry.id   66f8b8434417021d3f7fadb452273d9b
#
_cell.length_a   1.000
_cell.length_b   1.000
_cell.length_c   1.000
_cell.angle_alpha   90.00
_cell.angle_beta   90.00
_cell.angle_gamma   90.00
#
_symmetry.space_group_name_H-M   'P 1'
#
loop_
_entity.id
_entity.type
_entity.pdbx_description
1 polymer ?
#
loop_
_entity_poly.entity_id
_entity_poly.type
_entity_poly.pdbx_seq_one_letter_code
_entity_poly.pdbx_strand_id
1 'polypeptide(L)'
;MTTKSKILVIDDEGAFCEFVKWSLEKTGRFEVIVSTDGPSGIARAETEKPELILLDIRMPRMNGAEVADHLLHREDTRDIPIAFITGLLNKNDVQKRSGYIHGFPFIIKPITKKELVEQVDSVFEIITTQKNFIASLDA
;
A
#
# COMPACT_ATOMS: atom_id res chain seq x y z
N MET A 1 -21.49 6.55 -12.98
CA MET A 1 -20.03 6.50 -13.20
C MET A 1 -19.34 6.01 -11.94
N THR A 2 -18.58 4.94 -12.07
CA THR A 2 -17.79 4.44 -10.96
C THR A 2 -16.50 5.23 -10.85
N THR A 3 -16.27 5.83 -9.69
CA THR A 3 -15.02 6.52 -9.39
C THR A 3 -13.92 5.48 -9.16
N LYS A 4 -12.76 5.67 -9.78
CA LYS A 4 -11.62 4.78 -9.58
C LYS A 4 -11.03 4.98 -8.18
N SER A 5 -10.59 3.90 -7.57
CA SER A 5 -9.87 3.97 -6.30
C SER A 5 -8.43 4.45 -6.55
N LYS A 6 -8.00 5.41 -5.77
CA LYS A 6 -6.66 5.99 -5.90
C LYS A 6 -5.67 5.25 -5.01
N ILE A 7 -4.57 4.79 -5.60
CA ILE A 7 -3.51 4.09 -4.89
C ILE A 7 -2.21 4.86 -5.08
N LEU A 8 -1.48 5.09 -3.98
CA LEU A 8 -0.14 5.66 -4.02
C LEU A 8 0.87 4.54 -3.82
N VAL A 9 1.81 4.37 -4.75
CA VAL A 9 2.91 3.45 -4.58
C VAL A 9 4.19 4.25 -4.30
N ILE A 10 4.89 3.86 -3.24
CA ILE A 10 6.15 4.48 -2.82
C ILE A 10 7.23 3.40 -2.84
N ASP A 11 8.14 3.48 -3.79
CA ASP A 11 9.18 2.48 -4.01
C ASP A 11 10.32 3.13 -4.81
N ASP A 12 11.56 2.98 -4.35
CA ASP A 12 12.71 3.59 -5.01
C ASP A 12 13.05 2.97 -6.37
N GLU A 13 12.50 1.82 -6.68
CA GLU A 13 12.67 1.19 -8.00
C GLU A 13 11.62 1.73 -8.97
N GLY A 14 11.98 2.70 -9.79
CA GLY A 14 11.07 3.33 -10.74
C GLY A 14 10.41 2.33 -11.69
N ALA A 15 11.15 1.32 -12.14
CA ALA A 15 10.61 0.28 -13.02
C ALA A 15 9.51 -0.52 -12.32
N PHE A 16 9.67 -0.81 -11.04
CA PHE A 16 8.64 -1.50 -10.27
C PHE A 16 7.40 -0.63 -10.09
N CYS A 17 7.58 0.65 -9.82
CA CYS A 17 6.47 1.62 -9.74
C CYS A 17 5.66 1.64 -11.04
N GLU A 18 6.33 1.68 -12.18
CA GLU A 18 5.67 1.67 -13.50
C GLU A 18 4.93 0.35 -13.74
N PHE A 19 5.51 -0.77 -13.30
CA PHE A 19 4.86 -2.08 -13.37
C PHE A 19 3.57 -2.09 -12.54
N VAL A 20 3.61 -1.58 -11.32
CA VAL A 20 2.43 -1.49 -10.44
C VAL A 20 1.36 -0.62 -11.08
N LYS A 21 1.75 0.57 -11.55
CA LYS A 21 0.84 1.51 -12.18
C LYS A 21 0.15 0.89 -13.40
N TRP A 22 0.94 0.33 -14.32
CA TRP A 22 0.40 -0.30 -15.51
C TRP A 22 -0.54 -1.47 -15.17
N SER A 23 -0.12 -2.34 -14.26
CA SER A 23 -0.88 -3.53 -13.89
C SER A 23 -2.24 -3.19 -13.28
N LEU A 24 -2.27 -2.23 -12.38
CA LEU A 24 -3.50 -1.86 -11.68
C LEU A 24 -4.41 -0.98 -12.56
N GLU A 25 -3.84 -0.04 -13.29
CA GLU A 25 -4.63 0.83 -14.17
C GLU A 25 -5.27 0.07 -15.33
N LYS A 26 -4.64 -1.01 -15.79
CA LYS A 26 -5.19 -1.88 -16.82
C LYS A 26 -6.54 -2.49 -16.44
N THR A 27 -6.81 -2.65 -15.16
CA THR A 27 -8.08 -3.18 -14.70
C THR A 27 -9.25 -2.22 -14.91
N GLY A 28 -8.96 -0.93 -15.12
CA GLY A 28 -9.98 0.12 -15.22
C GLY A 28 -10.55 0.57 -13.88
N ARG A 29 -10.14 -0.06 -12.76
CA ARG A 29 -10.69 0.21 -11.42
C ARG A 29 -9.83 1.11 -10.55
N PHE A 30 -8.57 1.32 -10.93
CA PHE A 30 -7.61 2.06 -10.10
C PHE A 30 -6.95 3.20 -10.86
N GLU A 31 -6.63 4.25 -10.11
CA GLU A 31 -5.74 5.32 -10.52
C GLU A 31 -4.51 5.23 -9.62
N VAL A 32 -3.31 5.16 -10.20
CA VAL A 32 -2.08 4.93 -9.45
C VAL A 32 -1.16 6.14 -9.54
N ILE A 33 -0.74 6.64 -8.38
CA ILE A 33 0.23 7.72 -8.24
C ILE A 33 1.53 7.10 -7.74
N VAL A 34 2.65 7.57 -8.26
CA VAL A 34 3.97 7.00 -8.00
C VAL A 34 4.88 8.03 -7.31
N SER A 35 5.59 7.59 -6.28
CA SER A 35 6.68 8.33 -5.66
C SER A 35 7.87 7.39 -5.48
N THR A 36 9.08 7.89 -5.73
CA THR A 36 10.29 7.07 -5.69
C THR A 36 11.17 7.32 -4.47
N ASP A 37 10.69 8.10 -3.51
CA ASP A 37 11.36 8.31 -2.22
C ASP A 37 10.35 8.63 -1.12
N GLY A 38 10.80 8.54 0.13
CA GLY A 38 9.94 8.74 1.28
C GLY A 38 9.33 10.13 1.37
N PRO A 39 10.13 11.21 1.32
CA PRO A 39 9.58 12.57 1.43
C PRO A 39 8.55 12.90 0.36
N SER A 40 8.81 12.52 -0.90
CA SER A 40 7.86 12.70 -1.99
C SER A 40 6.57 11.91 -1.74
N GLY A 41 6.69 10.68 -1.24
CA GLY A 41 5.55 9.85 -0.91
C GLY A 41 4.68 10.45 0.18
N ILE A 42 5.29 10.96 1.23
CA ILE A 42 4.57 11.63 2.32
C ILE A 42 3.81 12.85 1.78
N ALA A 43 4.47 13.69 0.98
CA ALA A 43 3.85 14.88 0.38
C ALA A 43 2.65 14.48 -0.51
N ARG A 44 2.80 13.43 -1.31
CA ARG A 44 1.73 12.93 -2.17
C ARG A 44 0.55 12.40 -1.36
N ALA A 45 0.83 11.68 -0.27
CA ALA A 45 -0.23 11.18 0.60
C ALA A 45 -1.06 12.32 1.19
N GLU A 46 -0.41 13.40 1.58
CA GLU A 46 -1.07 14.57 2.14
C GLU A 46 -1.98 15.27 1.14
N THR A 47 -1.52 15.43 -0.10
CA THR A 47 -2.25 16.19 -1.12
C THR A 47 -3.26 15.35 -1.88
N GLU A 48 -2.93 14.11 -2.19
CA GLU A 48 -3.75 13.25 -3.04
C GLU A 48 -4.79 12.44 -2.29
N LYS A 49 -4.60 12.23 -0.99
CA LYS A 49 -5.51 11.45 -0.14
C LYS A 49 -5.87 10.09 -0.76
N PRO A 50 -4.87 9.23 -1.03
CA PRO A 50 -5.15 7.92 -1.62
C PRO A 50 -5.97 7.03 -0.68
N GLU A 51 -6.64 6.05 -1.25
CA GLU A 51 -7.39 5.06 -0.49
C GLU A 51 -6.50 3.92 0.03
N LEU A 52 -5.31 3.78 -0.54
CA LEU A 52 -4.33 2.78 -0.13
C LEU A 52 -2.94 3.27 -0.51
N ILE A 53 -1.98 3.03 0.38
CA ILE A 53 -0.56 3.27 0.10
C ILE A 53 0.14 1.91 0.04
N LEU A 54 0.80 1.63 -1.08
CA LEU A 54 1.69 0.49 -1.24
C LEU A 54 3.11 0.99 -1.01
N LEU A 55 3.77 0.49 0.02
CA LEU A 55 4.99 1.09 0.54
C LEU A 55 6.12 0.07 0.62
N ASP A 56 7.22 0.33 -0.11
CA ASP A 56 8.41 -0.50 -0.02
C ASP A 56 9.10 -0.26 1.34
N ILE A 57 9.56 -1.33 1.97
CA ILE A 57 10.24 -1.23 3.26
C ILE A 57 11.66 -0.70 3.08
N ARG A 58 12.37 -1.20 2.07
CA ARG A 58 13.79 -0.92 1.91
C ARG A 58 14.05 0.16 0.88
N MET A 59 14.25 1.37 1.36
CA MET A 59 14.60 2.51 0.51
C MET A 59 15.78 3.26 1.14
N PRO A 60 16.65 3.89 0.31
CA PRO A 60 17.76 4.67 0.86
C PRO A 60 17.26 5.94 1.57
N ARG A 61 18.01 6.43 2.54
CA ARG A 61 17.76 7.65 3.33
C ARG A 61 16.55 7.58 4.25
N MET A 62 15.39 7.28 3.74
CA MET A 62 14.17 7.12 4.53
C MET A 62 13.50 5.82 4.11
N ASN A 63 13.49 4.83 5.00
CA ASN A 63 12.89 3.52 4.73
C ASN A 63 11.37 3.53 4.93
N GLY A 64 10.73 2.42 4.53
CA GLY A 64 9.27 2.33 4.62
C GLY A 64 8.72 2.43 6.04
N ALA A 65 9.46 1.91 7.03
CA ALA A 65 9.02 2.01 8.42
C ALA A 65 8.99 3.47 8.89
N GLU A 66 9.99 4.26 8.49
CA GLU A 66 10.04 5.68 8.80
C GLU A 66 8.92 6.46 8.08
N VAL A 67 8.64 6.12 6.83
CA VAL A 67 7.52 6.73 6.09
C VAL A 67 6.19 6.42 6.79
N ALA A 68 5.98 5.15 7.16
CA ALA A 68 4.77 4.74 7.87
C ALA A 68 4.62 5.49 9.20
N ASP A 69 5.72 5.64 9.93
CA ASP A 69 5.72 6.37 11.21
C ASP A 69 5.28 7.82 11.01
N HIS A 70 5.82 8.51 10.00
CA HIS A 70 5.41 9.87 9.67
C HIS A 70 3.91 9.94 9.35
N LEU A 71 3.42 9.03 8.52
CA LEU A 71 2.01 9.05 8.09
C LEU A 71 1.05 8.77 9.24
N LEU A 72 1.42 7.86 10.15
CA LEU A 72 0.57 7.47 11.28
C LEU A 72 0.48 8.54 12.37
N HIS A 73 1.47 9.43 12.44
CA HIS A 73 1.51 10.50 13.44
C HIS A 73 0.94 11.83 12.94
N ARG A 74 0.38 11.86 11.73
CA ARG A 74 -0.24 13.07 11.17
C ARG A 74 -1.75 12.88 11.08
N GLU A 75 -2.48 13.86 11.55
CA GLU A 75 -3.94 13.82 11.55
C GLU A 75 -4.53 13.65 10.15
N ASP A 76 -3.92 14.25 9.13
CA ASP A 76 -4.43 14.24 7.76
C ASP A 76 -4.08 12.96 6.98
N THR A 77 -3.19 12.10 7.47
CA THR A 77 -2.78 10.87 6.78
C THR A 77 -2.91 9.59 7.62
N ARG A 78 -3.11 9.71 8.94
CA ARG A 78 -3.07 8.55 9.84
C ARG A 78 -4.10 7.46 9.54
N ASP A 79 -5.21 7.82 8.91
CA ASP A 79 -6.27 6.88 8.61
C ASP A 79 -6.16 6.26 7.20
N ILE A 80 -5.15 6.64 6.42
CA ILE A 80 -4.92 6.04 5.11
C ILE A 80 -4.31 4.66 5.30
N PRO A 81 -4.95 3.59 4.80
CA PRO A 81 -4.41 2.25 4.92
C PRO A 81 -3.07 2.09 4.21
N ILE A 82 -2.18 1.32 4.83
CA ILE A 82 -0.83 1.03 4.30
C ILE A 82 -0.68 -0.48 4.15
N ALA A 83 -0.18 -0.91 3.00
CA ALA A 83 0.28 -2.28 2.78
C ALA A 83 1.74 -2.21 2.32
N PHE A 84 2.60 -2.99 2.93
CA PHE A 84 4.01 -3.02 2.54
C PHE A 84 4.21 -3.88 1.29
N ILE A 85 5.14 -3.47 0.43
CA ILE A 85 5.63 -4.30 -0.68
C ILE A 85 7.13 -4.48 -0.43
N THR A 86 7.59 -5.73 -0.41
CA THR A 86 8.98 -5.98 -0.05
C THR A 86 9.55 -7.24 -0.68
N GLY A 87 10.83 -7.21 -1.03
CA GLY A 87 11.61 -8.38 -1.42
C GLY A 87 12.42 -8.97 -0.28
N LEU A 88 12.29 -8.41 0.94
CA LEU A 88 13.09 -8.84 2.10
C LEU A 88 12.62 -10.15 2.72
N LEU A 89 11.37 -10.55 2.49
CA LEU A 89 10.78 -11.72 3.12
C LEU A 89 10.70 -12.89 2.14
N ASN A 90 10.90 -14.11 2.63
CA ASN A 90 10.65 -15.31 1.87
C ASN A 90 9.30 -15.92 2.30
N LYS A 91 8.88 -17.01 1.64
CA LYS A 91 7.60 -17.67 1.94
C LYS A 91 7.49 -18.15 3.39
N ASN A 92 8.61 -18.57 4.00
CA ASN A 92 8.61 -19.02 5.39
C ASN A 92 8.35 -17.86 6.35
N ASP A 93 8.92 -16.68 6.04
CA ASP A 93 8.69 -15.48 6.84
C ASP A 93 7.22 -15.05 6.76
N VAL A 94 6.60 -15.19 5.59
CA VAL A 94 5.17 -14.90 5.39
C VAL A 94 4.32 -15.77 6.31
N GLN A 95 4.58 -17.07 6.34
CA GLN A 95 3.81 -18.00 7.16
C GLN A 95 3.93 -17.66 8.64
N LYS A 96 5.14 -17.35 9.10
CA LYS A 96 5.40 -16.99 10.50
C LYS A 96 4.70 -15.69 10.91
N ARG A 97 4.52 -14.75 9.96
CA ARG A 97 3.93 -13.44 10.23
C ARG A 97 2.44 -13.38 9.95
N SER A 98 1.86 -14.50 9.49
CA SER A 98 0.42 -14.57 9.18
C SER A 98 -0.05 -13.49 8.20
N GLY A 99 0.83 -13.08 7.28
CA GLY A 99 0.51 -12.05 6.27
C GLY A 99 0.62 -10.61 6.73
N TYR A 100 1.18 -10.36 7.94
CA TYR A 100 1.30 -9.00 8.48
C TYR A 100 2.70 -8.69 8.96
N ILE A 101 3.12 -7.42 8.79
CA ILE A 101 4.35 -6.87 9.36
C ILE A 101 3.92 -5.70 10.25
N HIS A 102 4.22 -5.78 11.55
CA HIS A 102 3.84 -4.74 12.52
C HIS A 102 2.34 -4.37 12.44
N GLY A 103 1.48 -5.35 12.17
CA GLY A 103 0.05 -5.12 12.03
C GLY A 103 -0.40 -4.64 10.66
N PHE A 104 0.51 -4.49 9.69
CA PHE A 104 0.19 -4.08 8.32
C PHE A 104 0.24 -5.28 7.38
N PRO A 105 -0.70 -5.38 6.42
CA PRO A 105 -0.59 -6.39 5.38
C PRO A 105 0.63 -6.12 4.49
N PHE A 106 1.15 -7.15 3.84
CA PHE A 106 2.28 -6.99 2.96
C PHE A 106 2.17 -7.89 1.72
N ILE A 107 2.87 -7.47 0.67
CA ILE A 107 2.94 -8.15 -0.63
C ILE A 107 4.42 -8.41 -0.89
N ILE A 108 4.76 -9.61 -1.35
CA ILE A 108 6.15 -10.02 -1.56
C ILE A 108 6.53 -9.89 -3.03
N LYS A 109 7.67 -9.25 -3.29
CA LYS A 109 8.34 -9.25 -4.61
C LYS A 109 9.19 -10.52 -4.77
N PRO A 110 9.37 -11.06 -5.96
CA PRO A 110 8.76 -10.66 -7.22
C PRO A 110 7.31 -11.12 -7.33
N ILE A 111 6.50 -10.39 -8.09
CA ILE A 111 5.08 -10.66 -8.21
C ILE A 111 4.63 -10.48 -9.66
N THR A 112 3.74 -11.35 -10.13
CA THR A 112 3.14 -11.22 -11.46
C THR A 112 2.02 -10.18 -11.43
N LYS A 113 1.63 -9.68 -12.60
CA LYS A 113 0.50 -8.78 -12.73
C LYS A 113 -0.76 -9.36 -12.08
N LYS A 114 -1.07 -10.62 -12.37
CA LYS A 114 -2.25 -11.31 -11.83
C LYS A 114 -2.20 -11.37 -10.30
N GLU A 115 -1.06 -11.78 -9.75
CA GLU A 115 -0.87 -11.86 -8.30
C GLU A 115 -0.99 -10.48 -7.65
N LEU A 116 -0.43 -9.45 -8.26
CA LEU A 116 -0.53 -8.08 -7.75
C LEU A 116 -1.98 -7.63 -7.65
N VAL A 117 -2.76 -7.83 -8.70
CA VAL A 117 -4.17 -7.45 -8.72
C VAL A 117 -4.94 -8.22 -7.63
N GLU A 118 -4.72 -9.52 -7.52
CA GLU A 118 -5.35 -10.36 -6.50
C GLU A 118 -4.99 -9.91 -5.09
N GLN A 119 -3.72 -9.61 -4.84
CA GLN A 119 -3.24 -9.17 -3.53
C GLN A 119 -3.82 -7.80 -3.16
N VAL A 120 -3.87 -6.88 -4.11
CA VAL A 120 -4.46 -5.55 -3.87
C VAL A 120 -5.96 -5.69 -3.56
N ASP A 121 -6.67 -6.53 -4.31
CA ASP A 121 -8.08 -6.79 -4.04
C ASP A 121 -8.28 -7.37 -2.63
N SER A 122 -7.41 -8.30 -2.21
CA SER A 122 -7.46 -8.88 -0.87
C SER A 122 -7.24 -7.83 0.22
N VAL A 123 -6.30 -6.91 0.01
CA VAL A 123 -6.04 -5.81 0.95
C VAL A 123 -7.28 -4.92 1.09
N PHE A 124 -7.91 -4.56 -0.01
CA PHE A 124 -9.14 -3.75 0.03
C PHE A 124 -10.28 -4.47 0.74
N GLU A 125 -10.38 -5.78 0.57
CA GLU A 125 -11.38 -6.59 1.28
C GLU A 125 -11.17 -6.52 2.79
N ILE A 126 -9.93 -6.66 3.24
CA ILE A 126 -9.56 -6.54 4.66
C ILE A 126 -9.94 -5.16 5.19
N ILE A 127 -9.60 -4.11 4.46
CA ILE A 127 -9.91 -2.72 4.85
C ILE A 127 -11.41 -2.53 5.00
N THR A 128 -12.19 -2.99 4.03
CA THR A 128 -13.65 -2.88 4.03
C THR A 128 -14.26 -3.62 5.23
N THR A 129 -13.77 -4.82 5.51
CA THR A 129 -14.23 -5.63 6.63
C THR A 129 -13.96 -4.93 7.96
N GLN A 130 -12.78 -4.36 8.14
CA GLN A 130 -12.41 -3.62 9.35
C GLN A 130 -13.30 -2.39 9.54
N LYS A 131 -13.55 -1.63 8.47
CA LYS A 131 -14.43 -0.45 8.52
C LYS A 131 -15.84 -0.82 8.90
N ASN A 132 -16.37 -1.89 8.32
CA ASN A 132 -17.72 -2.37 8.62
C ASN A 132 -17.84 -2.84 10.07
N PHE A 133 -16.81 -3.51 10.59
CA PHE A 133 -16.78 -3.96 11.97
C PHE A 133 -16.81 -2.76 12.93
N ILE A 134 -15.95 -1.75 12.68
CA ILE A 134 -15.92 -0.54 13.50
C ILE A 134 -17.26 0.19 13.46
N ALA A 135 -17.84 0.33 12.26
CA ALA A 135 -19.15 0.97 12.10
C ALA A 135 -20.24 0.23 12.88
N SER A 136 -20.17 -1.10 12.95
CA SER A 136 -21.15 -1.91 13.69
C SER A 136 -21.08 -1.71 15.20
N LEU A 137 -19.91 -1.29 15.72
CA LEU A 137 -19.74 -1.01 17.15
C LEU A 137 -20.43 0.28 17.58
N ASP A 138 -20.67 1.19 16.65
CA ASP A 138 -21.32 2.48 16.91
C ASP A 138 -22.83 2.43 16.76
N ALA A 139 -23.35 1.30 16.30
CA ALA A 139 -24.78 1.13 16.06
C ALA A 139 -25.56 0.81 17.33
#